data_cd26b837c32329d7c86d88886a45090a
#
_entry.id   cd26b837c32329d7c86d88886a45090a
#
_cell.length_a   1.000
_cell.length_b   1.000
_cell.length_c   1.000
_cell.angle_alpha   90.00
_cell.angle_beta   90.00
_cell.angle_gamma   90.00
#
_symmetry.space_group_name_H-M   'P 1'
#
loop_
_entity.id
_entity.type
_entity.pdbx_description
1 polymer ?
#
loop_
_entity_poly.entity_id
_entity_poly.type
_entity_poly.pdbx_seq_one_letter_code
_entity_poly.pdbx_strand_id
1 'polypeptide(L)'
;ITPDCPFIDPEIVDNVIEYFLKHSDKFDYVSNCHPPSYPDGLDLEIMHLFTLETAWKNSVDPIEREHTTTHIWKRPEIFRIGNVCMSEEKNLFMTERWTLDYPEDFEFTKQIYENLYHNGNIFLMDEILQFLSKRPEIKKINSHLCEYNSVH
;
A
#
# COMPACT_ATOMS: atom_id res chain seq x y z
N ILE A 1 7.56 -2.85 0.49
CA ILE A 1 7.29 -1.39 0.44
C ILE A 1 8.03 -0.83 -0.74
N THR A 2 7.35 -0.06 -1.57
CA THR A 2 7.94 0.63 -2.73
C THR A 2 8.28 2.09 -2.38
N PRO A 3 9.19 2.76 -3.12
CA PRO A 3 9.65 4.10 -2.78
C PRO A 3 8.63 5.22 -3.04
N ASP A 4 7.55 4.91 -3.72
CA ASP A 4 6.42 5.79 -4.01
C ASP A 4 5.33 5.81 -2.92
N CYS A 5 5.58 5.16 -1.77
CA CYS A 5 4.73 5.16 -0.59
C CYS A 5 5.24 6.12 0.51
N PRO A 6 5.15 7.46 0.33
CA PRO A 6 5.79 8.43 1.22
C PRO A 6 5.16 8.52 2.61
N PHE A 7 3.95 7.97 2.80
CA PHE A 7 3.19 8.04 4.04
C PHE A 7 3.07 6.70 4.76
N ILE A 8 3.99 5.77 4.47
CA ILE A 8 3.93 4.43 5.06
C ILE A 8 3.79 4.52 6.60
N ASP A 9 2.79 3.83 7.12
CA ASP A 9 2.43 3.88 8.54
C ASP A 9 3.05 2.69 9.27
N PRO A 10 3.93 2.92 10.27
CA PRO A 10 4.59 1.85 10.99
C PRO A 10 3.62 0.92 11.76
N GLU A 11 2.46 1.41 12.20
CA GLU A 11 1.47 0.54 12.87
C GLU A 11 0.82 -0.42 11.87
N ILE A 12 0.59 0.03 10.63
CA ILE A 12 0.10 -0.84 9.55
C ILE A 12 1.19 -1.86 9.19
N VAL A 13 2.46 -1.43 9.11
CA VAL A 13 3.61 -2.32 8.86
C VAL A 13 3.65 -3.43 9.91
N ASP A 14 3.63 -3.07 11.18
CA ASP A 14 3.68 -4.02 12.29
C ASP A 14 2.50 -4.99 12.25
N ASN A 15 1.29 -4.51 11.99
CA ASN A 15 0.10 -5.35 11.87
C ASN A 15 0.23 -6.41 10.76
N VAL A 16 0.73 -6.04 9.59
CA VAL A 16 0.92 -6.98 8.47
C VAL A 16 2.03 -7.98 8.78
N ILE A 17 3.14 -7.52 9.41
CA ILE A 17 4.25 -8.39 9.83
C ILE A 17 3.76 -9.39 10.88
N GLU A 18 3.06 -8.94 11.92
CA GLU A 18 2.53 -9.81 12.99
C GLU A 18 1.56 -10.84 12.42
N TYR A 19 0.67 -10.42 11.52
CA TYR A 19 -0.25 -11.34 10.85
C TYR A 19 0.51 -12.41 10.06
N PHE A 20 1.51 -12.03 9.28
CA PHE A 20 2.34 -12.97 8.52
C PHE A 20 3.08 -13.95 9.45
N LEU A 21 3.75 -13.46 10.49
CA LEU A 21 4.51 -14.29 11.41
C LEU A 21 3.62 -15.29 12.15
N LYS A 22 2.43 -14.85 12.57
CA LYS A 22 1.44 -15.70 13.25
C LYS A 22 0.87 -16.81 12.36
N HIS A 23 0.88 -16.60 11.04
CA HIS A 23 0.29 -17.49 10.04
C HIS A 23 1.31 -17.97 9.01
N SER A 24 2.60 -17.94 9.33
CA SER A 24 3.69 -18.27 8.40
C SER A 24 3.68 -19.73 7.91
N ASP A 25 2.98 -20.61 8.63
CA ASP A 25 2.67 -21.98 8.22
C ASP A 25 1.56 -22.07 7.17
N LYS A 26 0.72 -21.03 7.06
CA LYS A 26 -0.47 -21.01 6.18
C LYS A 26 -0.25 -20.20 4.91
N PHE A 27 0.57 -19.17 4.95
CA PHE A 27 0.77 -18.24 3.84
C PHE A 27 2.23 -18.19 3.40
N ASP A 28 2.42 -18.13 2.09
CA ASP A 28 3.72 -17.89 1.45
C ASP A 28 3.95 -16.40 1.20
N TYR A 29 2.84 -15.65 1.09
CA TYR A 29 2.77 -14.22 0.82
C TYR A 29 1.55 -13.62 1.53
N VAL A 30 1.71 -12.44 2.11
CA VAL A 30 0.64 -11.62 2.69
C VAL A 30 0.81 -10.18 2.22
N SER A 31 -0.30 -9.52 1.91
CA SER A 31 -0.33 -8.09 1.59
C SER A 31 -1.47 -7.38 2.31
N ASN A 32 -1.58 -6.07 2.12
CA ASN A 32 -2.77 -5.29 2.44
C ASN A 32 -3.42 -4.66 1.20
N CYS A 33 -2.94 -5.04 0.01
CA CYS A 33 -3.37 -4.46 -1.27
C CYS A 33 -4.02 -5.47 -2.24
N HIS A 34 -4.23 -6.74 -1.83
CA HIS A 34 -4.85 -7.75 -2.69
C HIS A 34 -5.91 -8.60 -1.96
N PRO A 35 -7.18 -8.11 -1.85
CA PRO A 35 -7.77 -6.85 -2.34
C PRO A 35 -7.41 -5.64 -1.49
N PRO A 36 -7.33 -4.43 -2.09
CA PRO A 36 -6.98 -3.22 -1.38
C PRO A 36 -8.16 -2.69 -0.55
N SER A 37 -7.84 -2.07 0.58
CA SER A 37 -8.82 -1.40 1.44
C SER A 37 -8.25 -0.14 2.13
N TYR A 38 -6.93 -0.10 2.30
CA TYR A 38 -6.22 1.07 2.80
C TYR A 38 -6.14 2.18 1.73
N PRO A 39 -5.82 3.43 2.09
CA PRO A 39 -5.42 4.44 1.12
C PRO A 39 -4.34 3.92 0.18
N ASP A 40 -4.47 4.19 -1.11
CA ASP A 40 -3.46 3.88 -2.12
C ASP A 40 -2.13 4.59 -1.79
N GLY A 41 -1.04 3.84 -1.66
CA GLY A 41 0.26 4.34 -1.17
C GLY A 41 0.57 3.98 0.29
N LEU A 42 -0.27 3.14 0.93
CA LEU A 42 0.06 2.46 2.19
C LEU A 42 0.29 0.96 1.96
N ASP A 43 0.80 0.62 0.78
CA ASP A 43 0.91 -0.74 0.28
C ASP A 43 2.08 -1.49 0.89
N LEU A 44 1.77 -2.70 1.35
CA LEU A 44 2.68 -3.58 2.04
C LEU A 44 2.57 -5.00 1.53
N GLU A 45 3.71 -5.60 1.31
CA GLU A 45 3.82 -6.99 0.93
C GLU A 45 4.93 -7.66 1.72
N ILE A 46 4.64 -8.82 2.29
CA ILE A 46 5.60 -9.65 3.02
C ILE A 46 5.51 -11.08 2.52
N MET A 47 6.66 -11.75 2.39
CA MET A 47 6.73 -13.11 1.87
C MET A 47 7.97 -13.83 2.37
N HIS A 48 7.94 -15.14 2.27
CA HIS A 48 9.16 -15.93 2.46
C HIS A 48 10.14 -15.71 1.31
N LEU A 49 11.43 -15.75 1.60
CA LEU A 49 12.48 -15.59 0.57
C LEU A 49 12.33 -16.61 -0.57
N PHE A 50 12.00 -17.87 -0.27
CA PHE A 50 11.81 -18.90 -1.29
C PHE A 50 10.65 -18.58 -2.26
N THR A 51 9.63 -17.87 -1.78
CA THR A 51 8.49 -17.41 -2.60
C THR A 51 8.97 -16.40 -3.64
N LEU A 52 9.75 -15.42 -3.20
CA LEU A 52 10.35 -14.43 -4.10
C LEU A 52 11.33 -15.08 -5.10
N GLU A 53 12.17 -15.99 -4.65
CA GLU A 53 13.09 -16.74 -5.53
C GLU A 53 12.34 -17.57 -6.58
N THR A 54 11.23 -18.19 -6.19
CA THR A 54 10.38 -18.96 -7.10
C THR A 54 9.74 -18.05 -8.15
N ALA A 55 9.19 -16.92 -7.74
CA ALA A 55 8.65 -15.92 -8.66
C ALA A 55 9.71 -15.42 -9.63
N TRP A 56 10.89 -15.03 -9.12
CA TRP A 56 11.99 -14.54 -9.95
C TRP A 56 12.46 -15.57 -11.00
N LYS A 57 12.55 -16.85 -10.63
CA LYS A 57 12.98 -17.93 -11.56
C LYS A 57 11.95 -18.21 -12.65
N ASN A 58 10.66 -18.05 -12.36
CA ASN A 58 9.57 -18.45 -13.24
C ASN A 58 8.93 -17.30 -14.02
N SER A 59 9.15 -16.04 -13.60
CA SER A 59 8.65 -14.86 -14.31
C SER A 59 9.42 -14.66 -15.62
N VAL A 60 8.72 -14.81 -16.73
CA VAL A 60 9.23 -14.57 -18.09
C VAL A 60 8.58 -13.37 -18.75
N ASP A 61 7.39 -12.96 -18.28
CA ASP A 61 6.66 -11.81 -18.78
C ASP A 61 7.37 -10.51 -18.32
N PRO A 62 7.61 -9.54 -19.22
CA PRO A 62 8.18 -8.24 -18.86
C PRO A 62 7.42 -7.51 -17.76
N ILE A 63 6.08 -7.57 -17.75
CA ILE A 63 5.24 -6.94 -16.73
C ILE A 63 5.47 -7.59 -15.35
N GLU A 64 5.56 -8.91 -15.29
CA GLU A 64 5.89 -9.62 -14.03
C GLU A 64 7.32 -9.36 -13.56
N ARG A 65 8.21 -9.00 -14.48
CA ARG A 65 9.58 -8.59 -14.16
C ARG A 65 9.66 -7.18 -13.61
N GLU A 66 8.83 -6.29 -14.08
CA GLU A 66 8.72 -4.91 -13.62
C GLU A 66 7.99 -4.86 -12.26
N HIS A 67 6.83 -5.52 -12.17
CA HIS A 67 6.03 -5.59 -10.95
C HIS A 67 6.33 -6.88 -10.20
N THR A 68 7.33 -6.86 -9.37
CA THR A 68 8.02 -7.99 -8.73
C THR A 68 7.08 -9.07 -8.14
N THR A 69 5.94 -8.70 -7.60
CA THR A 69 5.04 -9.58 -6.87
C THR A 69 3.85 -10.07 -7.69
N THR A 70 3.65 -9.52 -8.89
CA THR A 70 2.55 -9.88 -9.80
C THR A 70 2.52 -11.38 -10.11
N HIS A 71 3.70 -12.00 -10.27
CA HIS A 71 3.80 -13.44 -10.47
C HIS A 71 3.24 -14.25 -9.30
N ILE A 72 3.30 -13.72 -8.09
CA ILE A 72 2.86 -14.39 -6.86
C ILE A 72 1.34 -14.28 -6.72
N TRP A 73 0.82 -13.05 -6.58
CA TRP A 73 -0.57 -12.84 -6.20
C TRP A 73 -1.56 -13.19 -7.33
N LYS A 74 -1.12 -13.28 -8.59
CA LYS A 74 -1.94 -13.80 -9.69
C LYS A 74 -2.02 -15.33 -9.77
N ARG A 75 -1.30 -16.06 -8.91
CA ARG A 75 -1.23 -17.54 -8.94
C ARG A 75 -1.56 -18.17 -7.59
N PRO A 76 -2.81 -18.00 -7.11
CA PRO A 76 -3.25 -18.58 -5.84
C PRO A 76 -3.26 -20.13 -5.86
N GLU A 77 -3.18 -20.73 -7.03
CA GLU A 77 -3.03 -22.18 -7.21
C GLU A 77 -1.60 -22.68 -6.90
N ILE A 78 -0.61 -21.78 -6.91
CA ILE A 78 0.81 -22.08 -6.62
C ILE A 78 1.21 -21.57 -5.24
N PHE A 79 0.78 -20.34 -4.90
CA PHE A 79 1.17 -19.65 -3.68
C PHE A 79 -0.02 -19.48 -2.73
N ARG A 80 0.21 -19.74 -1.46
CA ARG A 80 -0.78 -19.50 -0.42
C ARG A 80 -0.78 -18.03 -0.05
N ILE A 81 -1.83 -17.32 -0.45
CA ILE A 81 -1.93 -15.86 -0.36
C ILE A 81 -2.83 -15.48 0.79
N GLY A 82 -2.34 -14.58 1.65
CA GLY A 82 -3.11 -13.90 2.68
C GLY A 82 -3.24 -12.40 2.42
N ASN A 83 -4.24 -11.78 3.03
CA ASN A 83 -4.45 -10.34 2.96
C ASN A 83 -4.92 -9.76 4.29
N VAL A 84 -4.47 -8.55 4.62
CA VAL A 84 -4.88 -7.78 5.78
C VAL A 84 -5.69 -6.58 5.33
N CYS A 85 -6.99 -6.62 5.52
CA CYS A 85 -7.89 -5.52 5.18
C CYS A 85 -8.15 -4.61 6.37
N MET A 86 -8.55 -3.37 6.10
CA MET A 86 -9.26 -2.55 7.08
C MET A 86 -10.56 -3.25 7.50
N SER A 87 -11.24 -2.75 8.54
CA SER A 87 -12.55 -3.29 8.92
C SER A 87 -13.51 -3.27 7.72
N GLU A 88 -14.42 -4.27 7.65
CA GLU A 88 -15.36 -4.47 6.52
C GLU A 88 -16.17 -3.22 6.13
N GLU A 89 -16.34 -2.29 7.07
CA GLU A 89 -17.08 -1.04 6.86
C GLU A 89 -16.25 0.08 6.26
N LYS A 90 -14.91 -0.09 6.17
CA LYS A 90 -13.99 0.95 5.69
C LYS A 90 -13.18 0.46 4.51
N ASN A 91 -13.41 1.08 3.37
CA ASN A 91 -12.55 0.95 2.20
C ASN A 91 -12.20 2.36 1.69
N LEU A 92 -10.93 2.73 1.83
CA LEU A 92 -10.42 4.05 1.49
C LEU A 92 -9.67 4.07 0.16
N PHE A 93 -9.42 2.91 -0.44
CA PHE A 93 -8.60 2.77 -1.64
C PHE A 93 -9.07 3.66 -2.80
N MET A 94 -10.38 3.70 -3.07
CA MET A 94 -10.93 4.50 -4.17
C MET A 94 -11.17 5.97 -3.83
N THR A 95 -10.93 6.38 -2.58
CA THR A 95 -11.23 7.74 -2.10
C THR A 95 -10.02 8.50 -1.57
N GLU A 96 -8.94 7.77 -1.27
CA GLU A 96 -7.70 8.32 -0.72
C GLU A 96 -6.52 7.84 -1.57
N ARG A 97 -5.86 8.79 -2.26
CA ARG A 97 -4.67 8.53 -3.05
C ARG A 97 -3.46 9.22 -2.42
N TRP A 98 -2.54 8.42 -1.90
CA TRP A 98 -1.37 8.86 -1.15
C TRP A 98 -0.04 8.34 -1.74
N THR A 99 -0.11 7.66 -2.88
CA THR A 99 1.07 7.30 -3.68
C THR A 99 1.68 8.52 -4.36
N LEU A 100 2.90 8.39 -4.87
CA LEU A 100 3.69 9.49 -5.46
C LEU A 100 4.10 9.17 -6.91
N ASP A 101 3.19 9.32 -7.88
CA ASP A 101 3.44 9.01 -9.30
C ASP A 101 3.36 10.26 -10.20
N TYR A 102 2.51 11.21 -9.86
CA TYR A 102 2.22 12.40 -10.66
C TYR A 102 2.61 13.70 -9.93
N PRO A 103 2.79 14.82 -10.67
CA PRO A 103 3.07 16.14 -10.07
C PRO A 103 2.05 16.56 -9.01
N GLU A 104 0.78 16.19 -9.18
CA GLU A 104 -0.31 16.45 -8.24
C GLU A 104 -0.11 15.67 -6.94
N ASP A 105 0.38 14.43 -7.01
CA ASP A 105 0.71 13.62 -5.84
C ASP A 105 1.87 14.24 -5.05
N PHE A 106 2.85 14.81 -5.76
CA PHE A 106 3.96 15.51 -5.11
C PHE A 106 3.47 16.77 -4.38
N GLU A 107 2.61 17.57 -4.99
CA GLU A 107 2.04 18.76 -4.34
C GLU A 107 1.19 18.37 -3.12
N PHE A 108 0.36 17.32 -3.24
CA PHE A 108 -0.41 16.76 -2.12
C PHE A 108 0.53 16.32 -0.99
N THR A 109 1.55 15.52 -1.31
CA THR A 109 2.54 15.03 -0.34
C THR A 109 3.23 16.18 0.37
N LYS A 110 3.67 17.21 -0.36
CA LYS A 110 4.30 18.40 0.18
C LYS A 110 3.38 19.10 1.19
N GLN A 111 2.10 19.30 0.84
CA GLN A 111 1.14 19.95 1.74
C GLN A 111 0.94 19.14 3.04
N ILE A 112 0.92 17.82 3.00
CA ILE A 112 0.83 16.98 4.19
C ILE A 112 2.07 17.15 5.06
N TYR A 113 3.27 17.01 4.49
CA TYR A 113 4.52 17.13 5.24
C TYR A 113 4.71 18.52 5.85
N GLU A 114 4.43 19.61 5.12
CA GLU A 114 4.54 20.97 5.62
C GLU A 114 3.62 21.26 6.82
N ASN A 115 2.49 20.55 6.93
CA ASN A 115 1.51 20.78 7.98
C ASN A 115 1.60 19.78 9.14
N LEU A 116 2.02 18.54 8.91
CA LEU A 116 2.02 17.49 9.93
C LEU A 116 3.42 17.13 10.45
N TYR A 117 4.48 17.27 9.63
CA TYR A 117 5.82 16.91 10.06
C TYR A 117 6.46 18.03 10.86
N HIS A 118 6.56 17.85 12.17
CA HIS A 118 7.18 18.81 13.07
C HIS A 118 8.19 18.12 13.99
N ASN A 119 9.40 18.68 14.07
CA ASN A 119 10.45 18.27 15.03
C ASN A 119 10.84 16.79 14.96
N GLY A 120 10.72 16.15 13.79
CA GLY A 120 11.07 14.74 13.62
C GLY A 120 9.99 13.76 14.08
N ASN A 121 8.80 14.22 14.46
CA ASN A 121 7.70 13.34 14.81
C ASN A 121 7.11 12.70 13.55
N ILE A 122 6.91 11.39 13.60
CA ILE A 122 6.17 10.63 12.60
C ILE A 122 4.68 10.91 12.80
N PHE A 123 3.94 11.10 11.72
CA PHE A 123 2.48 11.18 11.72
C PHE A 123 1.89 9.92 11.07
N LEU A 124 0.73 9.48 11.55
CA LEU A 124 0.09 8.23 11.17
C LEU A 124 -1.09 8.46 10.24
N MET A 125 -1.63 7.39 9.67
CA MET A 125 -2.79 7.42 8.76
C MET A 125 -3.96 8.21 9.34
N ASP A 126 -4.33 7.98 10.60
CA ASP A 126 -5.47 8.66 11.22
C ASP A 126 -5.25 10.16 11.36
N GLU A 127 -4.01 10.62 11.58
CA GLU A 127 -3.68 12.04 11.65
C GLU A 127 -3.81 12.70 10.27
N ILE A 128 -3.39 12.02 9.19
CA ILE A 128 -3.60 12.49 7.82
C ILE A 128 -5.09 12.59 7.52
N LEU A 129 -5.88 11.56 7.81
CA LEU A 129 -7.33 11.56 7.60
C LEU A 129 -8.01 12.68 8.37
N GLN A 130 -7.64 12.90 9.64
CA GLN A 130 -8.16 13.99 10.46
C GLN A 130 -7.79 15.36 9.89
N PHE A 131 -6.57 15.52 9.41
CA PHE A 131 -6.12 16.76 8.77
C PHE A 131 -6.92 17.03 7.49
N LEU A 132 -7.06 16.05 6.61
CA LEU A 132 -7.78 16.16 5.33
C LEU A 132 -9.27 16.43 5.54
N SER A 133 -9.88 15.91 6.62
CA SER A 133 -11.27 16.21 6.96
C SER A 133 -11.53 17.70 7.26
N LYS A 134 -10.50 18.41 7.75
CA LYS A 134 -10.53 19.85 8.03
C LYS A 134 -10.05 20.70 6.86
N ARG A 135 -9.37 20.09 5.89
CA ARG A 135 -8.72 20.74 4.73
C ARG A 135 -9.09 20.04 3.42
N PRO A 136 -10.39 20.02 3.06
CA PRO A 136 -10.87 19.30 1.88
C PRO A 136 -10.28 19.82 0.56
N GLU A 137 -9.78 21.05 0.53
CA GLU A 137 -9.08 21.61 -0.63
C GLU A 137 -7.76 20.91 -0.91
N ILE A 138 -7.04 20.40 0.11
CA ILE A 138 -5.80 19.63 -0.05
C ILE A 138 -6.12 18.26 -0.63
N LYS A 139 -7.15 17.59 -0.12
CA LYS A 139 -7.60 16.31 -0.67
C LYS A 139 -7.94 16.40 -2.18
N LYS A 140 -8.47 17.53 -2.63
CA LYS A 140 -8.84 17.74 -4.03
C LYS A 140 -7.66 17.87 -4.99
N ILE A 141 -6.43 18.07 -4.50
CA ILE A 141 -5.26 18.25 -5.35
C ILE A 141 -5.08 17.05 -6.31
N ASN A 142 -5.21 15.83 -5.80
CA ASN A 142 -5.01 14.60 -6.59
C ASN A 142 -6.21 13.64 -6.58
N SER A 143 -7.35 13.97 -5.97
CA SER A 143 -8.49 13.07 -5.84
C SER A 143 -9.08 12.62 -7.19
N HIS A 144 -8.90 13.39 -8.26
CA HIS A 144 -9.32 13.00 -9.62
C HIS A 144 -8.49 11.84 -10.17
N LEU A 145 -7.31 11.57 -9.60
CA LEU A 145 -6.44 10.46 -9.99
C LEU A 145 -6.84 9.14 -9.28
N CYS A 146 -7.75 9.15 -8.31
CA CYS A 146 -8.22 7.92 -7.66
C CYS A 146 -8.87 6.95 -8.66
N GLU A 147 -9.40 7.43 -9.80
CA GLU A 147 -9.96 6.58 -10.85
C GLU A 147 -8.90 5.64 -11.48
N TYR A 148 -7.62 6.01 -11.40
CA TYR A 148 -6.50 5.21 -11.92
C TYR A 148 -6.02 4.13 -10.95
N ASN A 149 -6.44 4.15 -9.67
CA ASN A 149 -6.07 3.16 -8.67
C ASN A 149 -6.54 1.74 -9.06
N SER A 150 -7.55 1.61 -9.91
CA SER A 150 -8.10 0.32 -10.36
C SER A 150 -7.33 -0.35 -11.50
N VAL A 151 -6.29 0.29 -12.03
CA VAL A 151 -5.59 -0.15 -13.26
C VAL A 151 -4.28 -0.89 -12.95
N HIS A 152 -3.83 -0.85 -11.71
CA HIS A 152 -2.61 -1.52 -11.22
C HIS A 152 -2.96 -2.58 -10.17
#